data_9d677c53b92cfc04d1fb1a65fcfa3299
#
_entry.id   9d677c53b92cfc04d1fb1a65fcfa3299
#
_cell.length_a   1.000
_cell.length_b   1.000
_cell.length_c   1.000
_cell.angle_alpha   90.00
_cell.angle_beta   90.00
_cell.angle_gamma   90.00
#
_symmetry.space_group_name_H-M   'P 1'
#
loop_
_entity.id
_entity.type
_entity.pdbx_description
1 polymer ?
#
loop_
_entity_poly.entity_id
_entity_poly.type
_entity_poly.pdbx_seq_one_letter_code
_entity_poly.pdbx_strand_id
1 'polypeptide(L)'
;MDPSLESQIHTYLSHLDGLIRRGQELRDTLIADPSEAATVAAMRRWQEDCGVTINQLSGGSKAHWLARSFSQAFLVRAADGRAVEGAAPAELAQQLLGVLGQAVASLTATDDKAITAASSNAPPPRRFEFVQNAELRPVLEQAYSDSRTALAAGDYQLALMTACGILETIVTDALEHKGSDALNNYGAPAGKLADWSFDTRLAVAEKAGLIRGGCARLPQVARHYRERMNAEDEIAATATVTERDARTAGQVLHVIMRDLDPGR
;
A
#
# COMPACT_ATOMS: atom_id res chain seq x y z
N MET A 1 -16.52 -6.07 -12.11
CA MET A 1 -16.05 -4.85 -11.44
C MET A 1 -17.27 -4.06 -10.97
N ASP A 2 -17.19 -3.46 -9.81
CA ASP A 2 -18.32 -2.67 -9.29
C ASP A 2 -18.45 -1.39 -10.14
N PRO A 3 -19.57 -1.15 -10.86
CA PRO A 3 -19.77 0.04 -11.69
C PRO A 3 -19.61 1.36 -10.92
N SER A 4 -19.67 1.29 -9.61
CA SER A 4 -19.38 2.39 -8.69
C SER A 4 -17.90 2.81 -8.70
N LEU A 5 -16.96 1.88 -8.80
CA LEU A 5 -15.53 2.17 -8.74
C LEU A 5 -15.03 2.82 -10.03
N GLU A 6 -15.47 2.34 -11.20
CA GLU A 6 -15.15 2.94 -12.50
C GLU A 6 -15.66 4.38 -12.59
N SER A 7 -16.91 4.59 -12.13
CA SER A 7 -17.50 5.92 -12.08
C SER A 7 -16.72 6.86 -11.15
N GLN A 8 -16.20 6.35 -10.02
CA GLN A 8 -15.38 7.14 -9.10
C GLN A 8 -14.03 7.49 -9.71
N ILE A 9 -13.32 6.53 -10.34
CA ILE A 9 -12.03 6.77 -11.00
C ILE A 9 -12.20 7.82 -12.10
N HIS A 10 -13.22 7.67 -12.95
CA HIS A 10 -13.51 8.64 -14.02
C HIS A 10 -13.81 10.03 -13.47
N THR A 11 -14.53 10.13 -12.36
CA THR A 11 -14.82 11.39 -11.67
C THR A 11 -13.54 12.05 -11.17
N TYR A 12 -12.63 11.28 -10.55
CA TYR A 12 -11.33 11.78 -10.08
C TYR A 12 -10.43 12.20 -11.24
N LEU A 13 -10.37 11.43 -12.32
CA LEU A 13 -9.59 11.79 -13.52
C LEU A 13 -10.07 13.11 -14.12
N SER A 14 -11.40 13.27 -14.29
CA SER A 14 -11.98 14.52 -14.80
C SER A 14 -11.69 15.72 -13.89
N HIS A 15 -11.71 15.51 -12.57
CA HIS A 15 -11.36 16.56 -11.61
C HIS A 15 -9.89 16.94 -11.65
N LEU A 16 -9.00 15.95 -11.74
CA LEU A 16 -7.54 16.19 -11.89
C LEU A 16 -7.21 16.93 -13.18
N ASP A 17 -7.84 16.55 -14.29
CA ASP A 17 -7.68 17.26 -15.58
C ASP A 17 -8.09 18.74 -15.47
N GLY A 18 -9.18 19.02 -14.76
CA GLY A 18 -9.61 20.39 -14.46
C GLY A 18 -8.58 21.17 -13.63
N LEU A 19 -7.98 20.51 -12.61
CA LEU A 19 -6.91 21.12 -11.80
C LEU A 19 -5.65 21.36 -12.63
N ILE A 20 -5.24 20.40 -13.45
CA ILE A 20 -4.06 20.53 -14.32
C ILE A 20 -4.22 21.71 -15.28
N ARG A 21 -5.35 21.81 -15.97
CA ARG A 21 -5.63 22.91 -16.91
C ARG A 21 -5.55 24.28 -16.22
N ARG A 22 -6.25 24.43 -15.09
CA ARG A 22 -6.18 25.69 -14.30
C ARG A 22 -4.76 26.01 -13.83
N GLY A 23 -4.01 24.98 -13.40
CA GLY A 23 -2.62 25.16 -12.98
C GLY A 23 -1.68 25.58 -14.11
N GLN A 24 -1.89 25.07 -15.33
CA GLN A 24 -1.14 25.49 -16.52
C GLN A 24 -1.40 26.96 -16.87
N GLU A 25 -2.68 27.38 -16.89
CA GLU A 25 -3.07 28.74 -17.13
C GLU A 25 -2.48 29.71 -16.09
N LEU A 26 -2.54 29.36 -14.81
CA LEU A 26 -1.95 30.14 -13.72
C LEU A 26 -0.42 30.23 -13.84
N ARG A 27 0.26 29.13 -14.15
CA ARG A 27 1.71 29.12 -14.35
C ARG A 27 2.11 30.04 -15.48
N ASP A 28 1.42 29.98 -16.62
CA ASP A 28 1.75 30.78 -17.80
C ASP A 28 1.50 32.26 -17.54
N THR A 29 0.43 32.62 -16.80
CA THR A 29 0.17 34.00 -16.37
C THR A 29 1.25 34.48 -15.38
N LEU A 30 1.68 33.65 -14.42
CA LEU A 30 2.74 34.00 -13.46
C LEU A 30 4.12 34.14 -14.11
N ILE A 31 4.37 33.42 -15.22
CA ILE A 31 5.59 33.62 -16.01
C ILE A 31 5.56 34.98 -16.71
N ALA A 32 4.40 35.43 -17.20
CA ALA A 32 4.22 36.70 -17.89
C ALA A 32 4.25 37.88 -16.91
N ASP A 33 3.58 37.81 -15.78
CA ASP A 33 3.59 38.80 -14.69
C ASP A 33 3.62 38.12 -13.31
N PRO A 34 4.81 37.93 -12.73
CA PRO A 34 4.97 37.30 -11.41
C PRO A 34 4.39 38.10 -10.23
N SER A 35 4.12 39.39 -10.44
CA SER A 35 3.74 40.33 -9.37
C SER A 35 2.24 40.62 -9.32
N GLU A 36 1.44 40.08 -10.23
CA GLU A 36 0.01 40.33 -10.28
C GLU A 36 -0.69 39.70 -9.06
N ALA A 37 -1.15 40.58 -8.15
CA ALA A 37 -1.74 40.16 -6.87
C ALA A 37 -2.97 39.22 -7.02
N ALA A 38 -3.76 39.42 -8.06
CA ALA A 38 -4.93 38.60 -8.36
C ALA A 38 -4.53 37.17 -8.73
N THR A 39 -3.51 37.03 -9.58
CA THR A 39 -2.98 35.72 -10.02
C THR A 39 -2.27 35.00 -8.88
N VAL A 40 -1.53 35.69 -8.02
CA VAL A 40 -0.93 35.11 -6.81
C VAL A 40 -2.02 34.60 -5.84
N ALA A 41 -3.12 35.35 -5.66
CA ALA A 41 -4.24 34.89 -4.84
C ALA A 41 -4.97 33.70 -5.46
N ALA A 42 -5.14 33.65 -6.78
CA ALA A 42 -5.71 32.53 -7.49
C ALA A 42 -4.82 31.27 -7.37
N MET A 43 -3.49 31.44 -7.42
CA MET A 43 -2.52 30.36 -7.21
C MET A 43 -2.67 29.71 -5.82
N ARG A 44 -2.83 30.51 -4.77
CA ARG A 44 -3.03 29.98 -3.40
C ARG A 44 -4.30 29.13 -3.31
N ARG A 45 -5.41 29.59 -3.86
CA ARG A 45 -6.67 28.82 -3.89
C ARG A 45 -6.50 27.53 -4.66
N TRP A 46 -5.84 27.57 -5.81
CA TRP A 46 -5.55 26.37 -6.60
C TRP A 46 -4.67 25.37 -5.82
N GLN A 47 -3.67 25.84 -5.06
CA GLN A 47 -2.87 24.99 -4.17
C GLN A 47 -3.71 24.30 -3.09
N GLU A 48 -4.67 25.02 -2.51
CA GLU A 48 -5.62 24.46 -1.53
C GLU A 48 -6.49 23.38 -2.16
N ASP A 49 -7.04 23.62 -3.36
CA ASP A 49 -7.83 22.65 -4.12
C ASP A 49 -7.01 21.38 -4.43
N CYS A 50 -5.76 21.54 -4.84
CA CYS A 50 -4.84 20.42 -5.04
C CYS A 50 -4.61 19.64 -3.75
N GLY A 51 -4.40 20.33 -2.63
CA GLY A 51 -4.22 19.70 -1.32
C GLY A 51 -5.41 18.87 -0.88
N VAL A 52 -6.62 19.39 -1.06
CA VAL A 52 -7.87 18.66 -0.76
C VAL A 52 -7.99 17.41 -1.62
N THR A 53 -7.76 17.54 -2.93
CA THR A 53 -7.86 16.40 -3.88
C THR A 53 -6.83 15.32 -3.56
N ILE A 54 -5.60 15.72 -3.28
CA ILE A 54 -4.52 14.78 -2.94
C ILE A 54 -4.79 14.10 -1.60
N ASN A 55 -5.34 14.82 -0.62
CA ASN A 55 -5.75 14.23 0.64
C ASN A 55 -6.85 13.19 0.46
N GLN A 56 -7.83 13.44 -0.40
CA GLN A 56 -8.87 12.46 -0.74
C GLN A 56 -8.29 11.23 -1.45
N LEU A 57 -7.44 11.43 -2.46
CA LEU A 57 -6.79 10.34 -3.20
C LEU A 57 -5.84 9.50 -2.34
N SER A 58 -5.22 10.11 -1.32
CA SER A 58 -4.37 9.41 -0.37
C SER A 58 -5.12 8.76 0.79
N GLY A 59 -6.46 8.86 0.82
CA GLY A 59 -7.29 8.39 1.94
C GLY A 59 -6.94 9.06 3.26
N GLY A 60 -6.48 10.32 3.24
CA GLY A 60 -6.04 11.07 4.42
C GLY A 60 -4.67 10.63 4.98
N SER A 61 -3.99 9.69 4.36
CA SER A 61 -2.71 9.15 4.85
C SER A 61 -1.53 10.03 4.42
N LYS A 62 -0.87 10.67 5.38
CA LYS A 62 0.38 11.42 5.16
C LYS A 62 1.55 10.53 4.72
N ALA A 63 1.47 9.22 4.96
CA ALA A 63 2.48 8.26 4.52
C ALA A 63 2.31 7.83 3.07
N HIS A 64 1.17 8.12 2.45
CA HIS A 64 0.91 7.80 1.05
C HIS A 64 1.90 8.55 0.15
N TRP A 65 2.41 7.89 -0.91
CA TRP A 65 3.43 8.46 -1.77
C TRP A 65 2.99 9.79 -2.40
N LEU A 66 1.73 9.92 -2.80
CA LEU A 66 1.15 11.11 -3.40
C LEU A 66 1.13 12.30 -2.43
N ALA A 67 0.73 12.07 -1.15
CA ALA A 67 0.74 13.09 -0.10
C ALA A 67 2.18 13.55 0.22
N ARG A 68 3.14 12.62 0.19
CA ARG A 68 4.57 12.94 0.35
C ARG A 68 5.11 13.74 -0.83
N SER A 69 4.80 13.35 -2.07
CA SER A 69 5.21 14.08 -3.28
C SER A 69 4.63 15.50 -3.29
N PHE A 70 3.36 15.65 -2.90
CA PHE A 70 2.72 16.96 -2.75
C PHE A 70 3.43 17.83 -1.71
N SER A 71 3.74 17.29 -0.54
CA SER A 71 4.48 18.02 0.50
C SER A 71 5.89 18.39 0.05
N GLN A 72 6.55 17.51 -0.71
CA GLN A 72 7.89 17.76 -1.25
C GLN A 72 7.90 18.85 -2.35
N ALA A 73 6.80 18.98 -3.11
CA ALA A 73 6.68 20.01 -4.14
C ALA A 73 6.77 21.46 -3.59
N PHE A 74 6.45 21.67 -2.31
CA PHE A 74 6.66 22.95 -1.63
C PHE A 74 8.11 23.20 -1.22
N LEU A 75 8.97 22.17 -1.28
CA LEU A 75 10.40 22.26 -0.97
C LEU A 75 11.17 22.41 -2.29
N VAL A 76 11.01 23.53 -2.95
CA VAL A 76 11.80 23.84 -4.17
C VAL A 76 13.28 23.84 -3.79
N ARG A 77 14.08 23.04 -4.50
CA ARG A 77 15.52 22.93 -4.26
C ARG A 77 16.29 23.53 -5.41
N ALA A 78 17.31 24.30 -5.08
CA ALA A 78 18.31 24.76 -6.06
C ALA A 78 19.09 23.55 -6.63
N ALA A 79 19.81 23.77 -7.72
CA ALA A 79 20.63 22.73 -8.37
C ALA A 79 21.69 22.10 -7.44
N ASP A 80 22.07 22.80 -6.37
CA ASP A 80 22.99 22.33 -5.31
C ASP A 80 22.27 21.52 -4.18
N GLY A 81 20.96 21.30 -4.30
CA GLY A 81 20.13 20.54 -3.35
C GLY A 81 19.67 21.33 -2.11
N ARG A 82 20.02 22.64 -1.99
CA ARG A 82 19.54 23.49 -0.89
C ARG A 82 18.09 23.90 -1.11
N ALA A 83 17.32 24.00 -0.03
CA ALA A 83 15.97 24.54 -0.08
C ALA A 83 16.02 26.02 -0.49
N VAL A 84 15.26 26.40 -1.51
CA VAL A 84 15.12 27.79 -1.94
C VAL A 84 14.01 28.42 -1.11
N GLU A 85 14.36 29.32 -0.21
CA GLU A 85 13.40 30.16 0.48
C GLU A 85 12.84 31.21 -0.52
N GLY A 86 11.50 31.18 -0.70
CA GLY A 86 10.83 32.12 -1.59
C GLY A 86 10.85 31.69 -3.07
N ALA A 87 10.73 30.43 -3.36
CA ALA A 87 10.55 29.95 -4.74
C ALA A 87 9.48 30.73 -5.50
N ALA A 88 9.75 31.06 -6.77
CA ALA A 88 8.80 31.76 -7.59
C ALA A 88 7.47 31.00 -7.70
N PRO A 89 6.30 31.67 -7.61
CA PRO A 89 5.00 31.01 -7.68
C PRO A 89 4.84 30.14 -8.92
N ALA A 90 5.43 30.51 -10.06
CA ALA A 90 5.42 29.73 -11.30
C ALA A 90 6.20 28.39 -11.18
N GLU A 91 7.33 28.37 -10.44
CA GLU A 91 8.09 27.15 -10.19
C GLU A 91 7.30 26.18 -9.30
N LEU A 92 6.66 26.71 -8.28
CA LEU A 92 5.78 25.91 -7.42
C LEU A 92 4.59 25.36 -8.19
N ALA A 93 3.98 26.14 -9.09
CA ALA A 93 2.94 25.66 -10.00
C ALA A 93 3.44 24.50 -10.86
N GLN A 94 4.64 24.59 -11.42
CA GLN A 94 5.24 23.54 -12.23
C GLN A 94 5.48 22.26 -11.43
N GLN A 95 5.95 22.34 -10.19
CA GLN A 95 6.17 21.19 -9.30
C GLN A 95 4.84 20.49 -8.99
N LEU A 96 3.81 21.24 -8.64
CA LEU A 96 2.49 20.71 -8.33
C LEU A 96 1.82 20.07 -9.56
N LEU A 97 1.98 20.66 -10.76
CA LEU A 97 1.54 20.07 -12.02
C LEU A 97 2.20 18.70 -12.26
N GLY A 98 3.48 18.56 -11.93
CA GLY A 98 4.18 17.27 -11.98
C GLY A 98 3.55 16.21 -11.05
N VAL A 99 3.18 16.60 -9.84
CA VAL A 99 2.51 15.70 -8.87
C VAL A 99 1.12 15.30 -9.36
N LEU A 100 0.33 16.24 -9.89
CA LEU A 100 -0.99 15.94 -10.46
C LEU A 100 -0.89 15.01 -11.67
N GLY A 101 0.10 15.21 -12.55
CA GLY A 101 0.39 14.32 -13.67
C GLY A 101 0.72 12.89 -13.23
N GLN A 102 1.51 12.73 -12.16
CA GLN A 102 1.78 11.42 -11.57
C GLN A 102 0.51 10.77 -10.98
N ALA A 103 -0.38 11.56 -10.38
CA ALA A 103 -1.66 11.07 -9.88
C ALA A 103 -2.54 10.55 -11.01
N VAL A 104 -2.66 11.30 -12.12
CA VAL A 104 -3.40 10.87 -13.33
C VAL A 104 -2.80 9.58 -13.88
N ALA A 105 -1.47 9.53 -14.10
CA ALA A 105 -0.81 8.33 -14.60
C ALA A 105 -1.05 7.09 -13.71
N SER A 106 -1.05 7.26 -12.39
CA SER A 106 -1.32 6.18 -11.44
C SER A 106 -2.78 5.70 -11.51
N LEU A 107 -3.76 6.61 -11.62
CA LEU A 107 -5.18 6.26 -11.75
C LEU A 107 -5.47 5.62 -13.11
N THR A 108 -4.93 6.17 -14.21
CA THR A 108 -5.08 5.59 -15.56
C THR A 108 -4.46 4.19 -15.63
N ALA A 109 -3.27 3.98 -15.05
CA ALA A 109 -2.66 2.66 -14.99
C ALA A 109 -3.49 1.65 -14.16
N THR A 110 -4.28 2.14 -13.21
CA THR A 110 -5.23 1.32 -12.43
C THR A 110 -6.47 1.01 -13.27
N ASP A 111 -6.97 1.97 -14.02
CA ASP A 111 -8.11 1.82 -14.94
C ASP A 111 -7.77 0.90 -16.10
N ASP A 112 -6.62 1.10 -16.77
CA ASP A 112 -6.12 0.22 -17.83
C ASP A 112 -5.91 -1.22 -17.35
N LYS A 113 -5.38 -1.41 -16.13
CA LYS A 113 -5.28 -2.74 -15.53
C LYS A 113 -6.64 -3.36 -15.25
N ALA A 114 -7.63 -2.55 -14.86
CA ALA A 114 -9.00 -3.00 -14.62
C ALA A 114 -9.70 -3.35 -15.93
N ILE A 115 -9.57 -2.51 -16.97
CA ILE A 115 -10.12 -2.74 -18.32
C ILE A 115 -9.41 -3.95 -18.98
N THR A 116 -8.09 -4.05 -18.84
CA THR A 116 -7.31 -5.18 -19.36
C THR A 116 -7.66 -6.47 -18.64
N ALA A 117 -7.91 -6.44 -17.33
CA ALA A 117 -8.40 -7.59 -16.57
C ALA A 117 -9.82 -8.01 -16.97
N ALA A 118 -10.68 -7.06 -17.37
CA ALA A 118 -12.04 -7.34 -17.86
C ALA A 118 -12.04 -7.81 -19.34
N SER A 119 -11.03 -7.41 -20.14
CA SER A 119 -10.97 -7.67 -21.59
C SER A 119 -10.01 -8.77 -21.97
N SER A 120 -9.13 -9.22 -21.09
CA SER A 120 -8.10 -10.20 -21.40
C SER A 120 -8.38 -11.52 -20.71
N ASN A 121 -8.31 -12.61 -21.51
CA ASN A 121 -8.00 -13.95 -21.03
C ASN A 121 -6.56 -14.03 -20.45
N ALA A 122 -5.96 -12.92 -20.02
CA ALA A 122 -4.67 -12.91 -19.36
C ALA A 122 -4.82 -13.58 -18.00
N PRO A 123 -3.93 -14.51 -17.67
CA PRO A 123 -3.97 -15.14 -16.35
C PRO A 123 -3.88 -14.05 -15.26
N PRO A 124 -4.62 -14.19 -14.16
CA PRO A 124 -4.61 -13.23 -13.08
C PRO A 124 -3.18 -12.96 -12.61
N PRO A 125 -2.87 -11.74 -12.14
CA PRO A 125 -1.52 -11.40 -11.69
C PRO A 125 -1.06 -12.39 -10.63
N ARG A 126 0.00 -13.13 -10.95
CA ARG A 126 0.56 -14.18 -10.10
C ARG A 126 1.39 -13.55 -9.00
N ARG A 127 0.73 -13.17 -7.89
CA ARG A 127 1.38 -12.48 -6.75
C ARG A 127 2.28 -13.40 -5.92
N PHE A 128 2.03 -14.70 -5.98
CA PHE A 128 2.69 -15.71 -5.15
C PHE A 128 3.65 -16.60 -5.95
N GLU A 129 4.23 -16.10 -7.06
CA GLU A 129 5.21 -16.87 -7.85
C GLU A 129 6.49 -17.21 -7.06
N PHE A 130 6.82 -16.40 -6.05
CA PHE A 130 7.94 -16.63 -5.15
C PHE A 130 7.72 -17.81 -4.18
N VAL A 131 6.50 -18.26 -3.99
CA VAL A 131 6.16 -19.44 -3.16
C VAL A 131 6.65 -20.69 -3.86
N GLN A 132 7.49 -21.48 -3.18
CA GLN A 132 8.16 -22.64 -3.79
C GLN A 132 7.18 -23.77 -4.05
N ASN A 133 6.25 -24.02 -3.12
CA ASN A 133 5.19 -25.00 -3.31
C ASN A 133 4.12 -24.45 -4.28
N ALA A 134 4.15 -24.95 -5.52
CA ALA A 134 3.24 -24.49 -6.57
C ALA A 134 1.74 -24.79 -6.27
N GLU A 135 1.45 -25.80 -5.46
CA GLU A 135 0.07 -26.15 -5.10
C GLU A 135 -0.56 -25.11 -4.16
N LEU A 136 0.24 -24.39 -3.37
CA LEU A 136 -0.23 -23.35 -2.48
C LEU A 136 -0.60 -22.05 -3.22
N ARG A 137 -0.01 -21.79 -4.39
CA ARG A 137 -0.18 -20.53 -5.11
C ARG A 137 -1.63 -20.18 -5.42
N PRO A 138 -2.46 -21.06 -6.03
CA PRO A 138 -3.86 -20.75 -6.31
C PRO A 138 -4.68 -20.52 -5.03
N VAL A 139 -4.38 -21.25 -3.96
CA VAL A 139 -5.06 -21.11 -2.67
C VAL A 139 -4.72 -19.75 -2.05
N LEU A 140 -3.46 -19.32 -2.13
CA LEU A 140 -3.00 -18.02 -1.63
C LEU A 140 -3.57 -16.85 -2.44
N GLU A 141 -3.68 -16.98 -3.78
CA GLU A 141 -4.32 -15.96 -4.61
C GLU A 141 -5.80 -15.78 -4.25
N GLN A 142 -6.52 -16.88 -4.03
CA GLN A 142 -7.92 -16.86 -3.60
C GLN A 142 -8.05 -16.23 -2.20
N ALA A 143 -7.27 -16.71 -1.23
CA ALA A 143 -7.28 -16.17 0.13
C ALA A 143 -6.95 -14.67 0.16
N TYR A 144 -6.02 -14.21 -0.68
CA TYR A 144 -5.71 -12.80 -0.81
C TYR A 144 -6.89 -11.98 -1.33
N SER A 145 -7.60 -12.49 -2.34
CA SER A 145 -8.83 -11.88 -2.85
C SER A 145 -9.91 -11.80 -1.79
N ASP A 146 -10.10 -12.91 -1.05
CA ASP A 146 -11.12 -13.00 0.01
C ASP A 146 -10.82 -12.04 1.17
N SER A 147 -9.54 -11.92 1.58
CA SER A 147 -9.11 -10.94 2.60
C SER A 147 -9.44 -9.50 2.18
N ARG A 148 -9.23 -9.16 0.90
CA ARG A 148 -9.54 -7.82 0.36
C ARG A 148 -11.04 -7.57 0.33
N THR A 149 -11.82 -8.57 -0.06
CA THR A 149 -13.28 -8.49 -0.10
C THR A 149 -13.86 -8.34 1.31
N ALA A 150 -13.37 -9.12 2.28
CA ALA A 150 -13.78 -9.02 3.68
C ALA A 150 -13.46 -7.63 4.27
N LEU A 151 -12.26 -7.09 3.98
CA LEU A 151 -11.89 -5.73 4.42
C LEU A 151 -12.82 -4.67 3.84
N ALA A 152 -13.18 -4.78 2.55
CA ALA A 152 -14.10 -3.85 1.89
C ALA A 152 -15.53 -3.98 2.41
N ALA A 153 -15.95 -5.17 2.81
CA ALA A 153 -17.26 -5.44 3.41
C ALA A 153 -17.35 -5.02 4.89
N GLY A 154 -16.24 -4.61 5.52
CA GLY A 154 -16.20 -4.27 6.95
C GLY A 154 -16.07 -5.47 7.87
N ASP A 155 -15.85 -6.69 7.32
CA ASP A 155 -15.54 -7.88 8.12
C ASP A 155 -14.04 -7.90 8.45
N TYR A 156 -13.69 -7.09 9.45
CA TYR A 156 -12.29 -6.89 9.84
C TYR A 156 -11.68 -8.12 10.49
N GLN A 157 -12.50 -8.95 11.14
CA GLN A 157 -12.05 -10.20 11.74
C GLN A 157 -11.63 -11.19 10.65
N LEU A 158 -12.49 -11.45 9.67
CA LEU A 158 -12.17 -12.33 8.55
C LEU A 158 -10.97 -11.82 7.75
N ALA A 159 -10.93 -10.52 7.46
CA ALA A 159 -9.82 -9.90 6.75
C ALA A 159 -8.48 -10.08 7.47
N LEU A 160 -8.44 -9.87 8.79
CA LEU A 160 -7.23 -10.06 9.60
C LEU A 160 -6.81 -11.53 9.65
N MET A 161 -7.75 -12.43 9.95
CA MET A 161 -7.48 -13.86 10.07
C MET A 161 -6.93 -14.44 8.77
N THR A 162 -7.54 -14.06 7.64
CA THR A 162 -7.10 -14.51 6.31
C THR A 162 -5.71 -13.95 5.98
N ALA A 163 -5.45 -12.66 6.24
CA ALA A 163 -4.14 -12.06 6.04
C ALA A 163 -3.05 -12.74 6.88
N CYS A 164 -3.34 -13.09 8.14
CA CYS A 164 -2.42 -13.83 9.01
C CYS A 164 -2.18 -15.27 8.53
N GLY A 165 -3.22 -15.95 8.04
CA GLY A 165 -3.10 -17.27 7.44
C GLY A 165 -2.20 -17.28 6.20
N ILE A 166 -2.33 -16.27 5.32
CA ILE A 166 -1.44 -16.09 4.17
C ILE A 166 0.00 -15.87 4.65
N LEU A 167 0.21 -14.94 5.61
CA LEU A 167 1.53 -14.65 6.19
C LEU A 167 2.19 -15.91 6.73
N GLU A 168 1.46 -16.70 7.50
CA GLU A 168 1.98 -17.93 8.07
C GLU A 168 2.37 -18.93 7.00
N THR A 169 1.54 -19.08 5.97
CA THR A 169 1.79 -20.04 4.88
C THR A 169 3.03 -19.66 4.08
N ILE A 170 3.17 -18.39 3.66
CA ILE A 170 4.33 -17.95 2.85
C ILE A 170 5.64 -17.98 3.65
N VAL A 171 5.59 -17.64 4.95
CA VAL A 171 6.76 -17.70 5.82
C VAL A 171 7.16 -19.15 6.09
N THR A 172 6.19 -20.03 6.28
CA THR A 172 6.45 -21.48 6.46
C THR A 172 7.10 -22.08 5.22
N ASP A 173 6.55 -21.83 4.02
CA ASP A 173 7.12 -22.26 2.75
C ASP A 173 8.58 -21.79 2.57
N ALA A 174 8.84 -20.53 2.88
CA ALA A 174 10.18 -19.96 2.80
C ALA A 174 11.17 -20.61 3.80
N LEU A 175 10.72 -20.91 5.03
CA LEU A 175 11.52 -21.62 6.04
C LEU A 175 11.79 -23.07 5.63
N GLU A 176 10.79 -23.78 5.12
CA GLU A 176 10.95 -25.14 4.60
C GLU A 176 11.97 -25.20 3.46
N HIS A 177 11.89 -24.25 2.54
CA HIS A 177 12.83 -24.16 1.42
C HIS A 177 14.25 -23.88 1.88
N LYS A 178 14.44 -23.11 2.95
CA LYS A 178 15.77 -22.84 3.53
C LYS A 178 16.38 -24.09 4.19
N GLY A 179 15.55 -25.00 4.63
CA GLY A 179 15.94 -26.28 5.23
C GLY A 179 16.25 -26.19 6.73
N SER A 180 15.88 -27.24 7.47
CA SER A 180 15.99 -27.31 8.93
C SER A 180 17.42 -27.11 9.44
N ASP A 181 18.41 -27.70 8.76
CA ASP A 181 19.81 -27.63 9.19
C ASP A 181 20.36 -26.19 9.12
N ALA A 182 19.98 -25.42 8.12
CA ALA A 182 20.35 -24.02 8.00
C ALA A 182 19.66 -23.17 9.08
N LEU A 183 18.44 -23.52 9.49
CA LEU A 183 17.67 -22.77 10.49
C LEU A 183 18.21 -22.95 11.92
N ASN A 184 18.89 -24.04 12.24
CA ASN A 184 19.50 -24.26 13.55
C ASN A 184 20.44 -23.12 13.98
N ASN A 185 21.14 -22.50 13.02
CA ASN A 185 22.03 -21.37 13.27
C ASN A 185 21.29 -20.08 13.66
N TYR A 186 19.98 -20.01 13.46
CA TYR A 186 19.15 -18.84 13.71
C TYR A 186 18.23 -18.99 14.93
N GLY A 187 18.51 -20.00 15.78
CA GLY A 187 17.76 -20.24 17.01
C GLY A 187 16.41 -20.92 16.76
N ALA A 188 16.36 -21.74 15.73
CA ALA A 188 15.19 -22.60 15.47
C ALA A 188 14.96 -23.55 16.66
N PRO A 189 13.72 -23.68 17.16
CA PRO A 189 13.39 -24.66 18.18
C PRO A 189 13.60 -26.09 17.66
N ALA A 190 13.87 -27.01 18.57
CA ALA A 190 13.85 -28.43 18.25
C ALA A 190 12.43 -28.88 17.88
N GLY A 191 12.32 -29.77 16.92
CA GLY A 191 11.02 -30.31 16.46
C GLY A 191 10.67 -29.93 15.03
N LYS A 192 9.47 -30.30 14.61
CA LYS A 192 8.98 -30.03 13.26
C LYS A 192 8.54 -28.56 13.14
N LEU A 193 8.77 -27.93 11.98
CA LEU A 193 8.34 -26.58 11.69
C LEU A 193 6.82 -26.39 11.91
N ALA A 194 6.03 -27.44 11.67
CA ALA A 194 4.59 -27.42 11.90
C ALA A 194 4.20 -27.17 13.37
N ASP A 195 5.06 -27.56 14.31
CA ASP A 195 4.81 -27.43 15.75
C ASP A 195 5.20 -26.04 16.29
N TRP A 196 5.86 -25.22 15.48
CA TRP A 196 6.28 -23.88 15.90
C TRP A 196 5.10 -22.93 15.93
N SER A 197 5.09 -22.05 16.95
CA SER A 197 4.11 -20.95 16.98
C SER A 197 4.33 -19.97 15.82
N PHE A 198 3.29 -19.22 15.48
CA PHE A 198 3.37 -18.19 14.44
C PHE A 198 4.48 -17.17 14.74
N ASP A 199 4.55 -16.67 15.97
CA ASP A 199 5.61 -15.74 16.41
C ASP A 199 7.01 -16.35 16.28
N THR A 200 7.17 -17.62 16.58
CA THR A 200 8.45 -18.33 16.44
C THR A 200 8.90 -18.39 14.98
N ARG A 201 7.98 -18.73 14.06
CA ARG A 201 8.28 -18.75 12.60
C ARG A 201 8.71 -17.38 12.11
N LEU A 202 8.00 -16.32 12.50
CA LEU A 202 8.35 -14.95 12.13
C LEU A 202 9.73 -14.57 12.68
N ALA A 203 10.02 -14.86 13.95
CA ALA A 203 11.30 -14.52 14.57
C ALA A 203 12.49 -15.26 13.93
N VAL A 204 12.31 -16.54 13.58
CA VAL A 204 13.36 -17.31 12.89
C VAL A 204 13.54 -16.82 11.46
N ALA A 205 12.46 -16.51 10.74
CA ALA A 205 12.55 -15.95 9.38
C ALA A 205 13.27 -14.58 9.34
N GLU A 206 13.03 -13.73 10.34
CA GLU A 206 13.75 -12.46 10.52
C GLU A 206 15.25 -12.69 10.76
N LYS A 207 15.60 -13.53 11.74
CA LYS A 207 17.01 -13.85 12.04
C LYS A 207 17.72 -14.51 10.85
N ALA A 208 17.00 -15.33 10.09
CA ALA A 208 17.52 -15.98 8.88
C ALA A 208 17.65 -15.02 7.68
N GLY A 209 17.22 -13.77 7.82
CA GLY A 209 17.28 -12.75 6.77
C GLY A 209 16.30 -12.96 5.61
N LEU A 210 15.29 -13.81 5.80
CA LEU A 210 14.24 -14.04 4.81
C LEU A 210 13.27 -12.85 4.74
N ILE A 211 13.00 -12.22 5.88
CA ILE A 211 12.14 -11.04 6.02
C ILE A 211 12.84 -9.95 6.82
N ARG A 212 12.50 -8.68 6.59
CA ARG A 212 13.22 -7.51 7.10
C ARG A 212 12.47 -6.73 8.18
N GLY A 213 12.00 -7.40 9.25
CA GLY A 213 11.49 -6.68 10.42
C GLY A 213 10.11 -6.05 10.29
N GLY A 214 9.33 -6.39 9.28
CA GLY A 214 7.95 -5.91 9.13
C GLY A 214 7.02 -6.43 10.22
N CYS A 215 7.32 -7.60 10.79
CA CYS A 215 6.47 -8.32 11.71
C CYS A 215 6.30 -7.64 13.08
N ALA A 216 7.23 -6.79 13.50
CA ALA A 216 7.11 -6.00 14.73
C ALA A 216 5.87 -5.08 14.74
N ARG A 217 5.33 -4.76 13.56
CA ARG A 217 4.13 -3.94 13.39
C ARG A 217 2.82 -4.71 13.45
N LEU A 218 2.86 -6.05 13.47
CA LEU A 218 1.64 -6.85 13.59
C LEU A 218 0.92 -6.52 14.90
N PRO A 219 -0.39 -6.24 14.85
CA PRO A 219 -1.19 -6.05 16.06
C PRO A 219 -1.12 -7.29 16.93
N GLN A 220 -1.22 -7.12 18.23
CA GLN A 220 -1.20 -8.27 19.16
C GLN A 220 -2.32 -9.26 18.86
N VAL A 221 -3.48 -8.77 18.44
CA VAL A 221 -4.62 -9.58 18.00
C VAL A 221 -4.28 -10.49 16.81
N ALA A 222 -3.38 -10.07 15.92
CA ALA A 222 -2.90 -10.86 14.80
C ALA A 222 -1.94 -11.97 15.22
N ARG A 223 -1.15 -11.75 16.28
CA ARG A 223 -0.20 -12.75 16.80
C ARG A 223 -0.91 -13.98 17.40
N HIS A 224 -2.09 -13.77 17.95
CA HIS A 224 -2.95 -14.80 18.54
C HIS A 224 -4.09 -15.25 17.61
N TYR A 225 -3.97 -15.03 16.29
CA TYR A 225 -5.05 -15.34 15.36
C TYR A 225 -5.41 -16.84 15.30
N ARG A 226 -4.43 -17.74 15.47
CA ARG A 226 -4.64 -19.19 15.52
C ARG A 226 -5.50 -19.62 16.72
N GLU A 227 -5.22 -19.04 17.87
CA GLU A 227 -6.00 -19.31 19.09
C GLU A 227 -7.45 -18.88 18.88
N ARG A 228 -7.66 -17.79 18.14
CA ARG A 228 -9.00 -17.31 17.79
C ARG A 228 -9.72 -18.16 16.75
N MET A 229 -8.99 -18.78 15.82
CA MET A 229 -9.58 -19.73 14.87
C MET A 229 -10.06 -21.00 15.55
N ASN A 230 -9.39 -21.43 16.63
CA ASN A 230 -9.67 -22.65 17.34
C ASN A 230 -10.55 -22.42 18.60
N ALA A 231 -10.87 -21.17 18.91
CA ALA A 231 -11.60 -20.84 20.11
C ALA A 231 -13.11 -21.09 19.93
N GLU A 232 -13.53 -22.24 20.36
CA GLU A 232 -14.86 -22.44 20.96
C GLU A 232 -14.97 -21.70 22.32
N ASP A 233 -13.88 -21.13 22.83
CA ASP A 233 -13.78 -20.46 24.13
C ASP A 233 -14.23 -19.00 24.05
N GLU A 234 -15.28 -18.68 24.81
CA GLU A 234 -15.85 -17.31 24.98
C GLU A 234 -14.83 -16.22 25.36
N ILE A 235 -13.68 -16.58 25.93
CA ILE A 235 -12.64 -15.66 26.39
C ILE A 235 -11.84 -15.06 25.24
N ALA A 236 -11.64 -15.80 24.15
CA ALA A 236 -10.93 -15.31 22.96
C ALA A 236 -11.79 -14.37 22.11
N ALA A 237 -13.12 -14.39 22.28
CA ALA A 237 -14.07 -13.54 21.55
C ALA A 237 -14.10 -12.07 22.03
N THR A 238 -13.45 -11.74 23.16
CA THR A 238 -13.60 -10.42 23.81
C THR A 238 -12.76 -9.29 23.22
N ALA A 239 -11.69 -9.57 22.48
CA ALA A 239 -10.94 -8.49 21.83
C ALA A 239 -11.51 -8.25 20.41
N THR A 240 -12.24 -7.16 20.26
CA THR A 240 -12.80 -6.74 18.97
C THR A 240 -11.68 -6.38 18.01
N VAL A 241 -11.67 -7.02 16.82
CA VAL A 241 -10.75 -6.66 15.74
C VAL A 241 -11.22 -5.36 15.12
N THR A 242 -10.34 -4.37 15.10
CA THR A 242 -10.66 -3.06 14.50
C THR A 242 -10.25 -3.01 13.02
N GLU A 243 -10.84 -2.07 12.28
CA GLU A 243 -10.40 -1.76 10.90
C GLU A 243 -8.89 -1.50 10.83
N ARG A 244 -8.34 -0.80 11.83
CA ARG A 244 -6.92 -0.49 11.91
C ARG A 244 -6.08 -1.77 12.01
N ASP A 245 -6.51 -2.74 12.80
CA ASP A 245 -5.79 -4.01 12.96
C ASP A 245 -5.77 -4.80 11.66
N ALA A 246 -6.92 -4.93 10.98
CA ALA A 246 -7.04 -5.61 9.70
C ALA A 246 -6.20 -4.92 8.60
N ARG A 247 -6.25 -3.60 8.52
CA ARG A 247 -5.42 -2.82 7.57
C ARG A 247 -3.92 -2.97 7.86
N THR A 248 -3.53 -2.97 9.13
CA THR A 248 -2.13 -3.13 9.53
C THR A 248 -1.62 -4.54 9.18
N ALA A 249 -2.41 -5.58 9.43
CA ALA A 249 -2.06 -6.95 9.03
C ALA A 249 -1.89 -7.07 7.50
N GLY A 250 -2.78 -6.48 6.72
CA GLY A 250 -2.67 -6.41 5.26
C GLY A 250 -1.42 -5.66 4.78
N GLN A 251 -1.03 -4.56 5.45
CA GLN A 251 0.20 -3.83 5.13
C GLN A 251 1.45 -4.66 5.44
N VAL A 252 1.46 -5.37 6.57
CA VAL A 252 2.57 -6.28 6.92
C VAL A 252 2.67 -7.40 5.90
N LEU A 253 1.53 -8.00 5.49
CA LEU A 253 1.51 -9.01 4.43
C LEU A 253 2.18 -8.50 3.15
N HIS A 254 1.87 -7.29 2.70
CA HIS A 254 2.51 -6.69 1.52
C HIS A 254 4.03 -6.52 1.68
N VAL A 255 4.49 -6.11 2.86
CA VAL A 255 5.93 -5.95 3.14
C VAL A 255 6.62 -7.31 3.06
N ILE A 256 6.06 -8.34 3.71
CA ILE A 256 6.64 -9.68 3.73
C ILE A 256 6.64 -10.32 2.34
N MET A 257 5.55 -10.18 1.57
CA MET A 257 5.52 -10.65 0.18
C MET A 257 6.64 -10.04 -0.66
N ARG A 258 6.89 -8.73 -0.50
CA ARG A 258 7.99 -8.06 -1.19
C ARG A 258 9.37 -8.54 -0.72
N ASP A 259 9.53 -8.81 0.58
CA ASP A 259 10.81 -9.29 1.12
C ASP A 259 11.13 -10.72 0.65
N LEU A 260 10.10 -11.55 0.44
CA LEU A 260 10.22 -12.93 -0.04
C LEU A 260 10.30 -13.06 -1.57
N ASP A 261 9.94 -12.01 -2.30
CA ASP A 261 9.99 -11.97 -3.78
C ASP A 261 11.30 -11.35 -4.26
N PRO A 262 12.31 -12.16 -4.65
CA PRO A 262 13.62 -11.64 -5.06
C PRO A 262 13.59 -10.91 -6.41
N GLY A 263 12.48 -10.99 -7.15
CA GLY A 263 12.29 -10.39 -8.47
C GLY A 263 11.71 -8.97 -8.45
N ARG A 264 11.42 -8.41 -7.27
CA ARG A 264 10.81 -7.08 -7.12
C ARG A 264 11.67 -6.08 -6.38
#